data_3c014097159f637fcb64035851740f95
#
_entry.id   3c014097159f637fcb64035851740f95
#
_cell.length_a   1.000
_cell.length_b   1.000
_cell.length_c   1.000
_cell.angle_alpha   90.00
_cell.angle_beta   90.00
_cell.angle_gamma   90.00
#
_symmetry.space_group_name_H-M   'P 1'
#
loop_
_entity.id
_entity.type
_entity.pdbx_description
1 polymer ?
#
loop_
_entity_poly.entity_id
_entity_poly.type
_entity_poly.pdbx_seq_one_letter_code
_entity_poly.pdbx_strand_id
1 'polypeptide(L)'
;MSTHYETLQQAHLYRDVFNVEPPSDVGARDMWPRKTGLMVRAVAREDAAPTVLDDATPAAVTAPTGVARELVPAQWGLVPDWVKSASDGKLRAPKLVNARSETVTTSANFRDAWLKGQRCIVPMAAFFEDDWRSGKAVPTRVFRVDGQPMGVAGLWARWTAPTGEELISYTLLTVNANSHALIH
;
A
#
# COMPACT_ATOMS: atom_id res chain seq x y z
N MET A 1 -14.21 -5.41 0.60
CA MET A 1 -13.00 -4.57 0.76
C MET A 1 -12.44 -4.79 2.14
N SER A 2 -11.14 -5.07 2.25
CA SER A 2 -10.50 -5.44 3.50
C SER A 2 -10.34 -4.24 4.44
N THR A 3 -10.67 -4.43 5.71
CA THR A 3 -10.42 -3.48 6.81
C THR A 3 -9.53 -4.10 7.89
N HIS A 4 -8.95 -5.26 7.60
CA HIS A 4 -8.07 -5.99 8.50
C HIS A 4 -7.06 -6.80 7.69
N TYR A 5 -5.80 -6.74 8.05
CA TYR A 5 -4.78 -7.64 7.53
C TYR A 5 -3.74 -8.01 8.59
N GLU A 6 -2.96 -9.03 8.33
CA GLU A 6 -1.86 -9.45 9.19
C GLU A 6 -0.54 -8.93 8.66
N THR A 7 0.17 -8.19 9.48
CA THR A 7 1.53 -7.72 9.21
C THR A 7 2.48 -8.91 9.11
N LEU A 8 3.46 -8.81 8.22
CA LEU A 8 4.55 -9.78 8.13
C LEU A 8 5.41 -9.73 9.40
N GLN A 9 5.46 -10.84 10.14
CA GLN A 9 6.10 -10.90 11.46
C GLN A 9 7.56 -11.37 11.42
N GLN A 10 7.97 -12.08 10.36
CA GLN A 10 9.32 -12.58 10.21
C GLN A 10 10.25 -11.50 9.64
N ALA A 11 11.08 -10.91 10.48
CA ALA A 11 11.95 -9.79 10.08
C ALA A 11 12.87 -10.13 8.89
N HIS A 12 13.42 -11.35 8.82
CA HIS A 12 14.30 -11.75 7.72
C HIS A 12 13.64 -11.75 6.34
N LEU A 13 12.31 -11.95 6.28
CA LEU A 13 11.56 -11.95 5.01
C LEU A 13 11.44 -10.56 4.39
N TYR A 14 11.58 -9.50 5.18
CA TYR A 14 11.67 -8.14 4.64
C TYR A 14 12.89 -7.97 3.74
N ARG A 15 14.02 -8.55 4.12
CA ARG A 15 15.23 -8.59 3.27
C ARG A 15 15.09 -9.59 2.13
N ASP A 16 14.70 -10.81 2.44
CA ASP A 16 14.74 -11.92 1.49
C ASP A 16 13.72 -11.79 0.37
N VAL A 17 12.54 -11.22 0.65
CA VAL A 17 11.44 -11.10 -0.31
C VAL A 17 11.31 -9.68 -0.84
N PHE A 18 11.44 -8.67 0.00
CA PHE A 18 11.16 -7.28 -0.38
C PHE A 18 12.43 -6.45 -0.63
N ASN A 19 13.60 -6.99 -0.34
CA ASN A 19 14.89 -6.32 -0.52
C ASN A 19 14.96 -4.95 0.17
N VAL A 20 14.54 -4.93 1.43
CA VAL A 20 14.66 -3.78 2.34
C VAL A 20 15.34 -4.20 3.62
N GLU A 21 15.94 -3.24 4.33
CA GLU A 21 16.51 -3.50 5.65
C GLU A 21 15.41 -3.97 6.61
N PRO A 22 15.60 -5.09 7.32
CA PRO A 22 14.61 -5.58 8.27
C PRO A 22 14.32 -4.54 9.36
N PRO A 23 13.05 -4.36 9.76
CA PRO A 23 12.72 -3.45 10.84
C PRO A 23 13.24 -4.00 12.17
N SER A 24 13.61 -3.10 13.09
CA SER A 24 13.93 -3.47 14.47
C SER A 24 12.69 -3.96 15.24
N ASP A 25 11.52 -3.46 14.85
CA ASP A 25 10.22 -3.86 15.38
C ASP A 25 9.25 -4.02 14.22
N VAL A 26 8.69 -5.21 14.05
CA VAL A 26 7.69 -5.49 13.00
C VAL A 26 6.29 -4.97 13.35
N GLY A 27 6.08 -4.50 14.56
CA GLY A 27 4.80 -4.01 15.05
C GLY A 27 3.80 -5.11 15.39
N ALA A 28 2.55 -4.70 15.64
CA ALA A 28 1.48 -5.62 15.96
C ALA A 28 1.15 -6.52 14.75
N ARG A 29 0.76 -7.76 15.05
CA ARG A 29 0.34 -8.71 14.02
C ARG A 29 -0.89 -8.22 13.26
N ASP A 30 -1.91 -7.77 13.98
CA ASP A 30 -3.17 -7.36 13.40
C ASP A 30 -3.16 -5.86 13.06
N MET A 31 -3.41 -5.55 11.79
CA MET A 31 -3.51 -4.19 11.29
C MET A 31 -4.96 -3.79 11.07
N TRP A 32 -5.27 -2.63 11.62
CA TRP A 32 -6.58 -2.00 11.55
C TRP A 32 -6.46 -0.57 11.01
N PRO A 33 -7.54 0.01 10.48
CA PRO A 33 -7.52 1.40 10.01
C PRO A 33 -6.99 2.39 11.06
N ARG A 34 -6.22 3.36 10.60
CA ARG A 34 -5.51 4.40 11.38
C ARG A 34 -4.33 3.92 12.23
N LYS A 35 -4.07 2.63 12.26
CA LYS A 35 -2.84 2.12 12.91
C LYS A 35 -1.62 2.34 12.00
N THR A 36 -0.46 2.44 12.61
CA THR A 36 0.81 2.52 11.90
C THR A 36 1.26 1.13 11.47
N GLY A 37 1.47 0.96 10.18
CA GLY A 37 2.03 -0.23 9.57
C GLY A 37 3.33 0.08 8.86
N LEU A 38 3.79 -0.86 8.04
CA LEU A 38 5.02 -0.76 7.28
C LEU A 38 4.72 -0.86 5.79
N MET A 39 5.29 0.03 5.01
CA MET A 39 5.24 -0.04 3.54
C MET A 39 6.62 0.08 2.92
N VAL A 40 6.78 -0.51 1.76
CA VAL A 40 8.00 -0.42 0.94
C VAL A 40 7.75 0.54 -0.20
N ARG A 41 8.65 1.49 -0.40
CA ARG A 41 8.63 2.39 -1.55
C ARG A 41 10.03 2.53 -2.15
N ALA A 42 10.08 3.02 -3.38
CA ALA A 42 11.35 3.38 -4.00
C ALA A 42 11.97 4.59 -3.28
N VAL A 43 13.28 4.55 -3.07
CA VAL A 43 14.03 5.71 -2.60
C VAL A 43 14.12 6.72 -3.75
N ALA A 44 13.75 7.98 -3.49
CA ALA A 44 13.93 9.05 -4.46
C ALA A 44 15.43 9.21 -4.76
N ARG A 45 15.83 9.07 -6.02
CA ARG A 45 17.18 9.46 -6.47
C ARG A 45 17.17 10.95 -6.71
N GLU A 46 18.05 11.68 -6.06
CA GLU A 46 18.25 13.10 -6.32
C GLU A 46 18.77 13.36 -7.75
N ASP A 47 19.29 12.34 -8.43
CA ASP A 47 19.92 12.42 -9.75
C ASP A 47 19.16 11.73 -10.89
N ALA A 48 17.90 11.38 -10.71
CA ALA A 48 17.09 10.86 -11.82
C ALA A 48 16.67 12.00 -12.73
N ALA A 49 17.52 12.35 -13.68
CA ALA A 49 17.10 13.11 -14.85
C ALA A 49 15.92 12.37 -15.51
N PRO A 50 14.88 13.09 -15.98
CA PRO A 50 13.77 12.44 -16.67
C PRO A 50 14.34 11.69 -17.88
N THR A 51 14.26 10.38 -17.86
CA THR A 51 14.59 9.57 -19.02
C THR A 51 13.49 9.86 -20.02
N VAL A 52 13.82 10.69 -21.02
CA VAL A 52 13.01 10.82 -22.21
C VAL A 52 13.00 9.42 -22.84
N LEU A 53 11.86 8.76 -22.82
CA LEU A 53 11.66 7.53 -23.56
C LEU A 53 11.73 7.91 -25.05
N ASP A 54 12.88 7.74 -25.62
CA ASP A 54 13.05 7.83 -27.08
C ASP A 54 12.44 6.56 -27.67
N ASP A 55 11.45 6.77 -28.51
CA ASP A 55 10.57 5.77 -29.09
C ASP A 55 11.27 5.03 -30.25
N ALA A 56 12.34 4.31 -29.97
CA ALA A 56 12.93 3.43 -30.97
C ALA A 56 13.85 2.38 -30.34
N THR A 57 13.36 1.19 -30.24
CA THR A 57 13.96 -0.14 -30.26
C THR A 57 13.49 -1.01 -29.09
N PRO A 58 12.97 -2.23 -29.33
CA PRO A 58 12.74 -3.18 -28.26
C PRO A 58 14.10 -3.70 -27.79
N ALA A 59 14.77 -2.94 -26.95
CA ALA A 59 15.91 -3.43 -26.21
C ALA A 59 15.39 -4.44 -25.20
N ALA A 60 16.03 -5.60 -25.13
CA ALA A 60 15.81 -6.60 -24.12
C ALA A 60 15.57 -5.92 -22.77
N VAL A 61 14.41 -6.20 -22.16
CA VAL A 61 14.08 -5.71 -20.82
C VAL A 61 15.03 -6.41 -19.85
N THR A 62 16.20 -5.83 -19.68
CA THR A 62 16.99 -6.06 -18.48
C THR A 62 16.19 -5.46 -17.35
N ALA A 63 15.66 -6.32 -16.46
CA ALA A 63 15.04 -5.87 -15.23
C ALA A 63 15.94 -4.80 -14.60
N PRO A 64 15.42 -3.64 -14.16
CA PRO A 64 16.23 -2.61 -13.55
C PRO A 64 16.87 -3.19 -12.30
N THR A 65 18.10 -3.66 -12.45
CA THR A 65 18.97 -4.02 -11.34
C THR A 65 19.23 -2.73 -10.59
N GLY A 66 18.56 -2.51 -9.43
CA GLY A 66 18.97 -1.54 -8.48
C GLY A 66 18.09 -0.33 -8.23
N VAL A 67 16.76 -0.43 -8.31
CA VAL A 67 15.92 0.55 -7.62
C VAL A 67 16.08 0.33 -6.12
N ALA A 68 16.76 1.25 -5.45
CA ALA A 68 16.86 1.24 -4.01
C ALA A 68 15.45 1.35 -3.41
N ARG A 69 15.19 0.56 -2.38
CA ARG A 69 13.91 0.50 -1.67
C ARG A 69 14.12 0.86 -0.21
N GLU A 70 13.13 1.46 0.37
CA GLU A 70 13.09 1.73 1.81
C GLU A 70 11.80 1.21 2.42
N LEU A 71 11.89 0.79 3.68
CA LEU A 71 10.75 0.42 4.51
C LEU A 71 10.36 1.62 5.36
N VAL A 72 9.12 2.05 5.27
CA VAL A 72 8.64 3.28 5.90
C VAL A 72 7.46 2.96 6.82
N PRO A 73 7.52 3.36 8.10
CA PRO A 73 6.35 3.37 8.95
C PRO A 73 5.33 4.38 8.44
N ALA A 74 4.08 3.98 8.31
CA ALA A 74 3.03 4.84 7.78
C ALA A 74 1.65 4.43 8.32
N GLN A 75 0.72 5.37 8.37
CA GLN A 75 -0.65 5.11 8.79
C GLN A 75 -1.43 4.42 7.68
N TRP A 76 -2.14 3.35 8.01
CA TRP A 76 -3.10 2.75 7.09
C TRP A 76 -4.43 3.52 7.10
N GLY A 77 -4.77 4.05 5.95
CA GLY A 77 -5.84 5.01 5.74
C GLY A 77 -5.25 6.32 5.25
N LEU A 78 -5.41 6.58 3.93
CA LEU A 78 -4.78 7.73 3.28
C LEU A 78 -5.32 9.03 3.82
N VAL A 79 -4.42 9.97 4.06
CA VAL A 79 -4.74 11.39 4.28
C VAL A 79 -4.16 12.15 3.08
N PRO A 80 -5.02 12.55 2.12
CA PRO A 80 -4.58 13.34 0.98
C PRO A 80 -3.90 14.64 1.39
N ASP A 81 -2.99 15.15 0.58
CA ASP A 81 -2.21 16.35 0.87
C ASP A 81 -3.07 17.62 1.00
N TRP A 82 -4.23 17.66 0.35
CA TRP A 82 -5.17 18.79 0.39
C TRP A 82 -6.05 18.85 1.64
N VAL A 83 -6.01 17.85 2.53
CA VAL A 83 -6.76 17.87 3.80
C VAL A 83 -6.25 19.02 4.69
N LYS A 84 -7.16 19.79 5.28
CA LYS A 84 -6.83 21.05 5.95
C LYS A 84 -6.56 20.92 7.44
N SER A 85 -7.09 19.86 8.08
CA SER A 85 -6.94 19.68 9.53
C SER A 85 -6.70 18.24 9.92
N ALA A 86 -6.04 18.02 11.05
CA ALA A 86 -5.82 16.69 11.60
C ALA A 86 -7.13 15.97 11.94
N SER A 87 -8.14 16.68 12.42
CA SER A 87 -9.46 16.12 12.73
C SER A 87 -10.19 15.64 11.49
N ASP A 88 -10.14 16.39 10.38
CA ASP A 88 -10.71 15.95 9.10
C ASP A 88 -9.96 14.74 8.55
N GLY A 89 -8.63 14.71 8.65
CA GLY A 89 -7.81 13.57 8.28
C GLY A 89 -8.20 12.30 9.05
N LYS A 90 -8.41 12.39 10.35
CA LYS A 90 -8.85 11.27 11.20
C LYS A 90 -10.22 10.73 10.81
N LEU A 91 -11.14 11.60 10.41
CA LEU A 91 -12.47 11.20 9.95
C LEU A 91 -12.44 10.51 8.58
N ARG A 92 -11.55 10.94 7.69
CA ARG A 92 -11.42 10.39 6.33
C ARG A 92 -10.66 9.07 6.28
N ALA A 93 -9.61 8.95 7.05
CA ALA A 93 -8.67 7.83 6.96
C ALA A 93 -9.33 6.44 6.98
N PRO A 94 -10.30 6.12 7.86
CA PRO A 94 -10.94 4.80 7.86
C PRO A 94 -11.71 4.47 6.57
N LYS A 95 -12.10 5.49 5.81
CA LYS A 95 -12.80 5.35 4.52
C LYS A 95 -11.82 5.24 3.36
N LEU A 96 -10.54 5.52 3.58
CA LEU A 96 -9.50 5.58 2.55
C LEU A 96 -8.43 4.50 2.77
N VAL A 97 -8.82 3.37 3.31
CA VAL A 97 -7.95 2.19 3.50
C VAL A 97 -7.80 1.36 2.22
N ASN A 98 -8.76 1.47 1.30
CA ASN A 98 -8.74 0.82 0.00
C ASN A 98 -9.02 1.83 -1.12
N ALA A 99 -8.35 1.66 -2.25
CA ALA A 99 -8.54 2.42 -3.47
C ALA A 99 -8.81 1.46 -4.63
N ARG A 100 -9.93 1.62 -5.30
CA ARG A 100 -10.26 0.81 -6.47
C ARG A 100 -9.37 1.20 -7.66
N SER A 101 -8.66 0.26 -8.23
CA SER A 101 -7.76 0.50 -9.36
C SER A 101 -8.48 1.10 -10.56
N GLU A 102 -9.75 0.76 -10.75
CA GLU A 102 -10.57 1.23 -11.88
C GLU A 102 -10.88 2.73 -11.81
N THR A 103 -10.88 3.33 -10.61
CA THR A 103 -11.24 4.74 -10.41
C THR A 103 -10.15 5.60 -9.81
N VAL A 104 -9.00 5.02 -9.51
CA VAL A 104 -7.89 5.68 -8.81
C VAL A 104 -7.37 6.93 -9.54
N THR A 105 -7.45 6.94 -10.87
CA THR A 105 -6.98 8.04 -11.72
C THR A 105 -7.91 9.25 -11.71
N THR A 106 -9.16 9.08 -11.29
CA THR A 106 -10.18 10.14 -11.30
C THR A 106 -10.71 10.49 -9.92
N SER A 107 -10.48 9.63 -8.93
CA SER A 107 -10.91 9.88 -7.55
C SER A 107 -10.17 11.07 -6.94
N ALA A 108 -10.91 12.02 -6.39
CA ALA A 108 -10.33 13.18 -5.71
C ALA A 108 -9.41 12.81 -4.55
N ASN A 109 -9.62 11.66 -3.92
CA ASN A 109 -8.81 11.18 -2.80
C ASN A 109 -7.47 10.56 -3.24
N PHE A 110 -7.40 9.97 -4.43
CA PHE A 110 -6.28 9.11 -4.84
C PHE A 110 -5.54 9.57 -6.08
N ARG A 111 -6.17 10.39 -6.93
CA ARG A 111 -5.59 10.79 -8.23
C ARG A 111 -4.24 11.49 -8.09
N ASP A 112 -4.05 12.34 -7.07
CA ASP A 112 -2.80 13.08 -6.90
C ASP A 112 -1.65 12.15 -6.55
N ALA A 113 -1.85 11.20 -5.61
CA ALA A 113 -0.87 10.17 -5.28
C ALA A 113 -0.55 9.29 -6.51
N TRP A 114 -1.57 8.93 -7.28
CA TRP A 114 -1.39 8.14 -8.51
C TRP A 114 -0.56 8.90 -9.54
N LEU A 115 -0.91 10.14 -9.84
CA LEU A 115 -0.23 10.97 -10.84
C LEU A 115 1.21 11.31 -10.45
N LYS A 116 1.48 11.52 -9.17
CA LYS A 116 2.82 11.74 -8.64
C LYS A 116 3.68 10.47 -8.59
N GLY A 117 3.13 9.31 -8.94
CA GLY A 117 3.84 8.05 -8.87
C GLY A 117 4.13 7.57 -7.45
N GLN A 118 3.37 8.01 -6.46
CA GLN A 118 3.53 7.66 -5.05
C GLN A 118 2.97 6.25 -4.79
N ARG A 119 3.69 5.25 -5.30
CA ARG A 119 3.33 3.83 -5.20
C ARG A 119 4.12 3.15 -4.12
N CYS A 120 3.49 2.19 -3.48
CA CYS A 120 4.13 1.36 -2.46
C CYS A 120 3.71 -0.10 -2.57
N ILE A 121 4.45 -0.94 -1.87
CA ILE A 121 4.10 -2.34 -1.64
C ILE A 121 3.96 -2.52 -0.13
N VAL A 122 2.86 -3.12 0.30
CA VAL A 122 2.62 -3.42 1.71
C VAL A 122 2.88 -4.90 1.95
N PRO A 123 3.94 -5.25 2.69
CA PRO A 123 4.20 -6.63 3.08
C PRO A 123 3.16 -7.12 4.07
N MET A 124 2.55 -8.27 3.80
CA MET A 124 1.59 -8.87 4.71
C MET A 124 1.61 -10.40 4.64
N ALA A 125 1.21 -11.03 5.73
CA ALA A 125 1.06 -12.49 5.81
C ALA A 125 -0.30 -12.94 5.27
N ALA A 126 -1.34 -12.17 5.50
CA ALA A 126 -2.71 -12.46 5.11
C ALA A 126 -3.56 -11.19 5.13
N PHE A 127 -4.68 -11.21 4.44
CA PHE A 127 -5.73 -10.22 4.62
C PHE A 127 -7.07 -10.90 4.88
N PHE A 128 -8.07 -10.15 5.32
CA PHE A 128 -9.39 -10.67 5.62
C PHE A 128 -10.43 -10.05 4.70
N GLU A 129 -11.28 -10.89 4.14
CA GLU A 129 -12.46 -10.50 3.37
C GLU A 129 -13.67 -11.27 3.88
N ASP A 130 -14.85 -10.68 3.74
CA ASP A 130 -16.07 -11.34 4.13
C ASP A 130 -16.51 -12.36 3.08
N ASP A 131 -16.72 -13.59 3.53
CA ASP A 131 -17.39 -14.64 2.75
C ASP A 131 -18.90 -14.51 2.96
N TRP A 132 -19.64 -14.28 1.89
CA TRP A 132 -21.09 -14.09 1.91
C TRP A 132 -21.89 -15.32 1.46
N ARG A 133 -21.24 -16.46 1.20
CA ARG A 133 -21.93 -17.66 0.69
C ARG A 133 -23.03 -18.17 1.60
N SER A 134 -22.93 -17.94 2.91
CA SER A 134 -23.95 -18.31 3.89
C SER A 134 -25.10 -17.30 4.01
N GLY A 135 -25.05 -16.18 3.27
CA GLY A 135 -25.96 -15.04 3.42
C GLY A 135 -25.64 -14.10 4.58
N LYS A 136 -24.55 -14.37 5.28
CA LYS A 136 -24.01 -13.52 6.35
C LYS A 136 -22.53 -13.26 6.09
N ALA A 137 -22.04 -12.08 6.51
CA ALA A 137 -20.61 -11.79 6.46
C ALA A 137 -19.85 -12.71 7.42
N VAL A 138 -18.92 -13.50 6.87
CA VAL A 138 -18.02 -14.35 7.65
C VAL A 138 -16.60 -13.90 7.35
N PRO A 139 -15.89 -13.25 8.30
CA PRO A 139 -14.51 -12.84 8.10
C PRO A 139 -13.64 -14.05 7.73
N THR A 140 -13.05 -14.01 6.57
CA THR A 140 -12.29 -15.12 6.01
C THR A 140 -10.84 -14.69 5.75
N ARG A 141 -9.91 -15.45 6.31
CA ARG A 141 -8.48 -15.20 6.16
C ARG A 141 -8.01 -15.71 4.80
N VAL A 142 -7.40 -14.81 4.03
CA VAL A 142 -6.86 -15.08 2.69
C VAL A 142 -5.34 -14.95 2.72
N PHE A 143 -4.65 -15.98 2.28
CA PHE A 143 -3.18 -16.03 2.20
C PHE A 143 -2.73 -16.86 1.00
N ARG A 144 -1.43 -16.76 0.67
CA ARG A 144 -0.86 -17.54 -0.44
C ARG A 144 -0.77 -19.02 -0.08
N VAL A 145 -1.13 -19.88 -1.02
CA VAL A 145 -1.09 -21.35 -0.82
C VAL A 145 0.33 -21.88 -0.57
N ASP A 146 1.36 -21.18 -1.07
CA ASP A 146 2.77 -21.55 -0.85
C ASP A 146 3.31 -21.07 0.51
N GLY A 147 2.49 -20.41 1.32
CA GLY A 147 2.89 -19.87 2.62
C GLY A 147 3.83 -18.66 2.57
N GLN A 148 4.19 -18.19 1.39
CA GLN A 148 5.04 -17.00 1.23
C GLN A 148 4.27 -15.71 1.57
N PRO A 149 4.97 -14.63 1.98
CA PRO A 149 4.31 -13.35 2.21
C PRO A 149 3.76 -12.77 0.92
N MET A 150 2.75 -11.93 1.07
CA MET A 150 2.19 -11.14 -0.02
C MET A 150 2.80 -9.74 -0.04
N GLY A 151 3.05 -9.22 -1.24
CA GLY A 151 3.27 -7.80 -1.46
C GLY A 151 2.04 -7.19 -2.12
N VAL A 152 1.29 -6.40 -1.37
CA VAL A 152 0.06 -5.78 -1.86
C VAL A 152 0.36 -4.37 -2.34
N ALA A 153 -0.05 -4.07 -3.58
CA ALA A 153 0.14 -2.75 -4.17
C ALA A 153 -0.68 -1.69 -3.42
N GLY A 154 -0.11 -0.52 -3.26
CA GLY A 154 -0.77 0.60 -2.64
C GLY A 154 -0.30 1.95 -3.18
N LEU A 155 -0.92 2.99 -2.68
CA LEU A 155 -0.51 4.38 -2.87
C LEU A 155 -0.19 4.99 -1.51
N TRP A 156 0.74 5.92 -1.49
CA TRP A 156 1.07 6.67 -0.29
C TRP A 156 0.94 8.17 -0.52
N ALA A 157 0.76 8.91 0.55
CA ALA A 157 0.71 10.35 0.54
C ALA A 157 1.45 10.93 1.73
N ARG A 158 1.94 12.14 1.57
CA ARG A 158 2.48 12.97 2.64
C ARG A 158 1.52 14.11 2.90
N TRP A 159 1.06 14.21 4.14
CA TRP A 159 0.27 15.32 4.63
C TRP A 159 1.07 16.13 5.63
N THR A 160 1.04 17.44 5.48
CA THR A 160 1.71 18.37 6.41
C THR A 160 0.66 19.15 7.17
N ALA A 161 0.68 19.02 8.50
CA ALA A 161 -0.22 19.78 9.37
C ALA A 161 0.11 21.29 9.35
N PRO A 162 -0.85 22.16 9.70
CA PRO A 162 -0.59 23.59 9.86
C PRO A 162 0.55 23.90 10.85
N THR A 163 0.78 23.02 11.82
CA THR A 163 1.88 23.09 12.80
C THR A 163 3.24 22.64 12.25
N GLY A 164 3.30 22.14 11.02
CA GLY A 164 4.51 21.61 10.37
C GLY A 164 4.78 20.13 10.57
N GLU A 165 3.99 19.43 11.37
CA GLU A 165 4.10 17.97 11.54
C GLU A 165 3.71 17.25 10.26
N GLU A 166 4.48 16.21 9.90
CA GLU A 166 4.22 15.40 8.71
C GLU A 166 3.60 14.05 9.09
N LEU A 167 2.63 13.61 8.29
CA LEU A 167 2.05 12.29 8.34
C LEU A 167 2.23 11.60 6.99
N ILE A 168 2.87 10.43 7.01
CA ILE A 168 2.89 9.52 5.88
C ILE A 168 1.78 8.50 6.07
N SER A 169 0.97 8.31 5.04
CA SER A 169 -0.16 7.39 5.06
C SER A 169 -0.25 6.61 3.74
N TYR A 170 -0.94 5.49 3.77
CA TYR A 170 -1.10 4.64 2.59
C TYR A 170 -2.50 4.04 2.50
N THR A 171 -2.84 3.64 1.29
CA THR A 171 -4.06 2.90 0.95
C THR A 171 -3.70 1.67 0.13
N LEU A 172 -4.51 0.62 0.19
CA LEU A 172 -4.32 -0.59 -0.61
C LEU A 172 -5.10 -0.48 -1.91
N LEU A 173 -4.48 -0.85 -3.03
CA LEU A 173 -5.15 -0.95 -4.31
C LEU A 173 -5.96 -2.24 -4.37
N THR A 174 -7.20 -2.14 -4.80
CA THR A 174 -8.10 -3.28 -4.97
C THR A 174 -8.51 -3.43 -6.43
N VAL A 175 -8.77 -4.66 -6.83
CA VAL A 175 -9.32 -5.03 -8.14
C VAL A 175 -10.59 -5.84 -7.94
N ASN A 176 -11.39 -5.95 -9.00
CA ASN A 176 -12.56 -6.84 -8.96
C ASN A 176 -12.11 -8.30 -8.75
N ALA A 177 -12.92 -9.05 -8.03
CA ALA A 177 -12.65 -10.45 -7.70
C ALA A 177 -12.69 -11.41 -8.90
N ASN A 178 -12.98 -10.93 -10.11
CA ASN A 178 -13.01 -11.72 -11.36
C ASN A 178 -13.84 -13.00 -11.26
N SER A 179 -15.03 -12.89 -10.68
CA SER A 179 -15.95 -14.05 -10.48
C SER A 179 -15.40 -15.13 -9.53
N HIS A 180 -14.44 -14.80 -8.68
CA HIS A 180 -13.97 -15.74 -7.65
C HIS A 180 -15.13 -16.07 -6.69
N ALA A 181 -15.43 -17.35 -6.50
CA ALA A 181 -16.62 -17.81 -5.79
C ALA A 181 -16.69 -17.38 -4.31
N LEU A 182 -15.56 -17.05 -3.69
CA LEU A 182 -15.46 -16.67 -2.28
C LEU A 182 -15.45 -15.17 -2.04
N ILE A 183 -15.10 -14.39 -3.06
CA ILE A 183 -14.84 -12.95 -2.92
C ILE A 183 -15.64 -12.22 -3.99
N HIS A 184 -16.70 -11.57 -3.58
CA HIS A 184 -17.54 -10.74 -4.44
C HIS A 184 -17.63 -9.30 -3.90
#